data_07c8cc54f34340ced1342ef45d3c6ca2
#
_entry.id   07c8cc54f34340ced1342ef45d3c6ca2
#
_cell.length_a   1.000
_cell.length_b   1.000
_cell.length_c   1.000
_cell.angle_alpha   90.00
_cell.angle_beta   90.00
_cell.angle_gamma   90.00
#
_symmetry.space_group_name_H-M   'P 1'
#
loop_
_entity.id
_entity.type
_entity.pdbx_description
1 polymer ?
#
loop_
_entity_poly.entity_id
_entity_poly.type
_entity_poly.pdbx_seq_one_letter_code
_entity_poly.pdbx_strand_id
1 'polypeptide(L)'
;MIENLDFTEAEVQQMLDNLDSFSPEEVQEIDKLVDELGKRKYTKSVYDDLIEFCKHMQPDYIVGKHHRMLADLLMDIEQGNKDRICVNIPPRHGKSQLVSIFFPAWFLGRNPNKKVMMVSHTTDLAVDFGRKVRNLISTNEYQAIFPNVSLAVDSKSAGRWNTNFGGEYYACGIGSALAGRGADLLLVDDPHSEQDVINGNFSTFEKAYEWFTFGARTRLMPGGR
;
A
#
# COMPACT_ATOMS: atom_id res chain seq x y z
N MET A 1 16.66 9.76 3.62
CA MET A 1 17.56 10.92 3.60
C MET A 1 17.14 11.82 2.46
N ILE A 2 16.22 12.74 2.73
CA ILE A 2 15.82 13.82 1.84
C ILE A 2 16.23 15.09 2.59
N GLU A 3 17.55 15.30 2.66
CA GLU A 3 18.12 16.45 3.32
C GLU A 3 19.06 17.17 2.36
N ASN A 4 18.90 18.48 2.38
CA ASN A 4 19.69 19.53 1.79
C ASN A 4 19.47 19.85 0.30
N LEU A 5 18.34 20.54 0.05
CA LEU A 5 18.49 21.80 -0.70
C LEU A 5 18.72 22.89 0.33
N ASP A 6 19.74 23.69 0.14
CA ASP A 6 20.01 24.86 0.98
C ASP A 6 18.96 25.98 0.80
N PHE A 7 17.92 25.74 -0.03
CA PHE A 7 16.88 26.70 -0.39
C PHE A 7 15.48 26.18 -0.13
N THR A 8 14.64 27.04 0.45
CA THR A 8 13.21 26.81 0.63
C THR A 8 12.42 27.14 -0.65
N GLU A 9 11.17 26.64 -0.74
CA GLU A 9 10.27 27.00 -1.85
C GLU A 9 10.08 28.51 -2.01
N ALA A 10 10.01 29.25 -0.90
CA ALA A 10 9.83 30.70 -0.90
C ALA A 10 11.07 31.42 -1.48
N GLU A 11 12.26 30.94 -1.16
CA GLU A 11 13.51 31.48 -1.68
C GLU A 11 13.66 31.22 -3.18
N VAL A 12 13.30 30.02 -3.65
CA VAL A 12 13.32 29.71 -5.09
C VAL A 12 12.25 30.53 -5.83
N GLN A 13 11.06 30.73 -5.25
CA GLN A 13 10.05 31.59 -5.84
C GLN A 13 10.53 33.05 -5.93
N GLN A 14 11.23 33.56 -4.91
CA GLN A 14 11.82 34.90 -4.94
C GLN A 14 12.93 35.02 -6.02
N MET A 15 13.71 33.97 -6.27
CA MET A 15 14.68 33.94 -7.37
C MET A 15 13.97 33.97 -8.72
N LEU A 16 12.89 33.20 -8.90
CA LEU A 16 12.09 33.20 -10.13
C LEU A 16 11.45 34.56 -10.41
N ASP A 17 10.97 35.27 -9.38
CA ASP A 17 10.37 36.59 -9.52
C ASP A 17 11.38 37.69 -9.92
N ASN A 18 12.69 37.40 -9.77
CA ASN A 18 13.78 38.33 -10.05
C ASN A 18 14.79 37.78 -11.10
N LEU A 19 14.36 36.92 -12.01
CA LEU A 19 15.22 36.24 -12.99
C LEU A 19 16.09 37.21 -13.81
N ASP A 20 15.57 38.42 -14.12
CA ASP A 20 16.30 39.45 -14.87
C ASP A 20 17.56 39.97 -14.14
N SER A 21 17.71 39.72 -12.85
CA SER A 21 18.86 40.12 -12.05
C SER A 21 20.01 39.13 -12.04
N PHE A 22 19.79 37.92 -12.60
CA PHE A 22 20.75 36.81 -12.59
C PHE A 22 21.47 36.67 -13.93
N SER A 23 22.71 36.19 -13.90
CA SER A 23 23.44 35.80 -15.08
C SER A 23 22.86 34.56 -15.75
N PRO A 24 23.14 34.29 -17.03
CA PRO A 24 22.70 33.09 -17.72
C PRO A 24 23.10 31.78 -17.02
N GLU A 25 24.22 31.74 -16.32
CA GLU A 25 24.72 30.59 -15.58
C GLU A 25 23.91 30.38 -14.30
N GLU A 26 23.62 31.45 -13.56
CA GLU A 26 22.77 31.43 -12.36
C GLU A 26 21.33 31.03 -12.69
N VAL A 27 20.78 31.49 -13.82
CA VAL A 27 19.45 31.09 -14.30
C VAL A 27 19.39 29.57 -14.53
N GLN A 28 20.46 28.95 -15.11
CA GLN A 28 20.52 27.50 -15.27
C GLN A 28 20.56 26.74 -13.93
N GLU A 29 21.18 27.32 -12.90
CA GLU A 29 21.17 26.74 -11.56
C GLU A 29 19.78 26.85 -10.92
N ILE A 30 19.10 27.98 -11.09
CA ILE A 30 17.71 28.17 -10.62
C ILE A 30 16.79 27.15 -11.30
N ASP A 31 16.90 26.93 -12.61
CA ASP A 31 16.10 25.91 -13.32
C ASP A 31 16.30 24.51 -12.74
N LYS A 32 17.55 24.13 -12.42
CA LYS A 32 17.82 22.85 -11.75
C LYS A 32 17.17 22.76 -10.36
N LEU A 33 17.22 23.84 -9.58
CA LEU A 33 16.56 23.89 -8.26
C LEU A 33 15.05 23.75 -8.39
N VAL A 34 14.43 24.38 -9.38
CA VAL A 34 13.00 24.27 -9.69
C VAL A 34 12.64 22.83 -10.02
N ASP A 35 13.42 22.19 -10.89
CA ASP A 35 13.23 20.79 -11.26
C ASP A 35 13.35 19.85 -10.06
N GLU A 36 14.35 20.06 -9.20
CA GLU A 36 14.52 19.28 -7.98
C GLU A 36 13.37 19.46 -6.99
N LEU A 37 12.92 20.70 -6.79
CA LEU A 37 11.75 20.99 -5.96
C LEU A 37 10.49 20.33 -6.53
N GLY A 38 10.30 20.40 -7.85
CA GLY A 38 9.19 19.73 -8.53
C GLY A 38 9.21 18.22 -8.29
N LYS A 39 10.36 17.58 -8.43
CA LYS A 39 10.55 16.14 -8.14
C LYS A 39 10.26 15.81 -6.67
N ARG A 40 10.73 16.63 -5.73
CA ARG A 40 10.47 16.44 -4.30
C ARG A 40 8.99 16.56 -3.96
N LYS A 41 8.30 17.59 -4.48
CA LYS A 41 6.86 17.77 -4.30
C LYS A 41 6.08 16.58 -4.83
N TYR A 42 6.44 16.12 -6.03
CA TYR A 42 5.84 14.95 -6.64
C TYR A 42 6.06 13.69 -5.78
N THR A 43 7.30 13.40 -5.40
CA THR A 43 7.62 12.23 -4.56
C THR A 43 6.88 12.29 -3.23
N LYS A 44 6.83 13.47 -2.61
CA LYS A 44 6.08 13.68 -1.35
C LYS A 44 4.59 13.45 -1.54
N SER A 45 3.99 13.96 -2.62
CA SER A 45 2.57 13.74 -2.93
C SER A 45 2.25 12.26 -3.09
N VAL A 46 3.09 11.52 -3.82
CA VAL A 46 2.94 10.06 -4.03
C VAL A 46 3.17 9.28 -2.72
N TYR A 47 4.09 9.73 -1.89
CA TYR A 47 4.34 9.12 -0.59
C TYR A 47 3.17 9.31 0.38
N ASP A 48 2.56 10.50 0.42
CA ASP A 48 1.53 10.89 1.38
C ASP A 48 0.11 10.48 0.96
N ASP A 49 -0.18 10.30 -0.34
CA ASP A 49 -1.52 10.04 -0.87
C ASP A 49 -1.59 8.71 -1.62
N LEU A 50 -2.48 7.82 -1.19
CA LEU A 50 -2.65 6.49 -1.78
C LEU A 50 -3.12 6.53 -3.23
N ILE A 51 -3.94 7.52 -3.64
CA ILE A 51 -4.38 7.62 -5.04
C ILE A 51 -3.24 8.12 -5.93
N GLU A 52 -2.44 9.07 -5.47
CA GLU A 52 -1.26 9.51 -6.21
C GLU A 52 -0.23 8.38 -6.34
N PHE A 53 -0.10 7.54 -5.30
CA PHE A 53 0.68 6.30 -5.39
C PHE A 53 0.12 5.33 -6.44
N CYS A 54 -1.21 5.11 -6.48
CA CYS A 54 -1.82 4.26 -7.51
C CYS A 54 -1.54 4.76 -8.92
N LYS A 55 -1.67 6.07 -9.17
CA LYS A 55 -1.38 6.69 -10.48
C LYS A 55 0.10 6.61 -10.84
N HIS A 56 1.00 6.75 -9.86
CA HIS A 56 2.44 6.61 -10.07
C HIS A 56 2.81 5.19 -10.47
N MET A 57 2.24 4.18 -9.78
CA MET A 57 2.49 2.77 -10.06
C MET A 57 1.79 2.28 -11.34
N GLN A 58 0.68 2.89 -11.69
CA GLN A 58 -0.11 2.58 -12.88
C GLN A 58 -0.65 3.88 -13.51
N PRO A 59 0.04 4.45 -14.52
CA PRO A 59 -0.32 5.75 -15.10
C PRO A 59 -1.72 5.82 -15.72
N ASP A 60 -2.26 4.70 -16.18
CA ASP A 60 -3.61 4.56 -16.73
C ASP A 60 -4.68 4.23 -15.67
N TYR A 61 -4.35 4.34 -14.37
CA TYR A 61 -5.29 4.06 -13.30
C TYR A 61 -6.46 5.05 -13.28
N ILE A 62 -7.67 4.55 -13.54
CA ILE A 62 -8.89 5.37 -13.59
C ILE A 62 -9.43 5.57 -12.17
N VAL A 63 -9.46 6.81 -11.74
CA VAL A 63 -9.93 7.20 -10.40
C VAL A 63 -11.39 7.66 -10.45
N GLY A 64 -12.28 6.89 -9.84
CA GLY A 64 -13.65 7.32 -9.54
C GLY A 64 -13.79 7.92 -8.14
N LYS A 65 -14.91 8.58 -7.85
CA LYS A 65 -15.21 9.16 -6.52
C LYS A 65 -15.14 8.12 -5.40
N HIS A 66 -15.60 6.90 -5.66
CA HIS A 66 -15.55 5.78 -4.70
C HIS A 66 -14.11 5.34 -4.39
N HIS A 67 -13.18 5.40 -5.37
CA HIS A 67 -11.77 5.11 -5.13
C HIS A 67 -11.14 6.14 -4.18
N ARG A 68 -11.44 7.45 -4.37
CA ARG A 68 -10.95 8.51 -3.47
C ARG A 68 -11.47 8.30 -2.05
N MET A 69 -12.80 8.12 -1.90
CA MET A 69 -13.40 7.87 -0.58
C MET A 69 -12.83 6.63 0.11
N LEU A 70 -12.59 5.55 -0.65
CA LEU A 70 -11.97 4.34 -0.11
C LEU A 70 -10.51 4.56 0.27
N ALA A 71 -9.75 5.29 -0.56
CA ALA A 71 -8.36 5.62 -0.26
C ALA A 71 -8.24 6.46 1.02
N ASP A 72 -9.10 7.45 1.22
CA ASP A 72 -9.14 8.26 2.44
C ASP A 72 -9.38 7.40 3.68
N LEU A 73 -10.32 6.42 3.60
CA LEU A 73 -10.55 5.45 4.68
C LEU A 73 -9.35 4.53 4.94
N LEU A 74 -8.65 4.11 3.89
CA LEU A 74 -7.44 3.27 4.01
C LEU A 74 -6.26 4.05 4.60
N MET A 75 -6.12 5.34 4.26
CA MET A 75 -5.14 6.23 4.88
C MET A 75 -5.46 6.47 6.36
N ASP A 76 -6.74 6.62 6.73
CA ASP A 76 -7.17 6.66 8.14
C ASP A 76 -6.79 5.37 8.91
N ILE A 77 -6.90 4.19 8.27
CA ILE A 77 -6.42 2.92 8.82
C ILE A 77 -4.90 2.96 9.02
N GLU A 78 -4.15 3.41 8.02
CA GLU A 78 -2.67 3.47 8.11
C GLU A 78 -2.23 4.40 9.24
N GLN A 79 -2.87 5.57 9.37
CA GLN A 79 -2.57 6.58 10.40
C GLN A 79 -3.08 6.19 11.81
N GLY A 80 -3.99 5.22 11.92
CA GLY A 80 -4.59 4.80 13.19
C GLY A 80 -5.79 5.62 13.64
N ASN A 81 -6.36 6.39 12.74
CA ASN A 81 -7.59 7.13 12.98
C ASN A 81 -8.83 6.19 12.97
N LYS A 82 -8.68 5.03 12.35
CA LYS A 82 -9.70 3.96 12.30
C LYS A 82 -9.06 2.59 12.53
N ASP A 83 -9.77 1.72 13.24
CA ASP A 83 -9.31 0.37 13.55
C ASP A 83 -9.82 -0.67 12.55
N ARG A 84 -11.01 -0.46 11.98
CA ARG A 84 -11.69 -1.43 11.11
C ARG A 84 -12.58 -0.74 10.11
N ILE A 85 -12.58 -1.28 8.91
CA ILE A 85 -13.52 -0.90 7.84
C ILE A 85 -14.10 -2.15 7.20
N CYS A 86 -15.35 -2.07 6.77
CA CYS A 86 -15.99 -3.07 5.92
C CYS A 86 -16.35 -2.39 4.60
N VAL A 87 -15.88 -2.98 3.49
CA VAL A 87 -16.00 -2.39 2.15
C VAL A 87 -16.87 -3.26 1.28
N ASN A 88 -18.05 -2.76 0.90
CA ASN A 88 -18.96 -3.40 -0.03
C ASN A 88 -19.06 -2.57 -1.30
N ILE A 89 -18.48 -3.06 -2.38
CA ILE A 89 -18.48 -2.42 -3.70
C ILE A 89 -18.82 -3.48 -4.75
N PRO A 90 -19.63 -3.16 -5.78
CA PRO A 90 -19.92 -4.08 -6.85
C PRO A 90 -18.66 -4.65 -7.52
N PRO A 91 -18.71 -5.84 -8.11
CA PRO A 91 -17.60 -6.43 -8.84
C PRO A 91 -17.08 -5.50 -9.95
N ARG A 92 -15.80 -5.60 -10.28
CA ARG A 92 -15.11 -4.83 -11.34
C ARG A 92 -15.05 -3.31 -11.13
N HIS A 93 -15.22 -2.84 -9.90
CA HIS A 93 -15.05 -1.43 -9.52
C HIS A 93 -13.71 -1.14 -8.80
N GLY A 94 -12.68 -1.94 -9.04
CA GLY A 94 -11.32 -1.68 -8.57
C GLY A 94 -11.05 -1.98 -7.09
N LYS A 95 -12.01 -2.56 -6.32
CA LYS A 95 -11.86 -2.86 -4.88
C LYS A 95 -10.55 -3.60 -4.58
N SER A 96 -10.39 -4.79 -5.13
CA SER A 96 -9.24 -5.65 -4.80
C SER A 96 -7.92 -5.06 -5.32
N GLN A 97 -7.93 -4.33 -6.42
CA GLN A 97 -6.74 -3.64 -6.91
C GLN A 97 -6.27 -2.57 -5.92
N LEU A 98 -7.19 -1.75 -5.42
CA LEU A 98 -6.87 -0.70 -4.45
C LEU A 98 -6.55 -1.28 -3.06
N VAL A 99 -7.44 -2.14 -2.52
CA VAL A 99 -7.35 -2.63 -1.13
C VAL A 99 -6.34 -3.75 -0.95
N SER A 100 -6.25 -4.68 -1.93
CA SER A 100 -5.49 -5.92 -1.76
C SER A 100 -4.14 -5.92 -2.49
N ILE A 101 -3.88 -4.90 -3.34
CA ILE A 101 -2.62 -4.76 -4.08
C ILE A 101 -1.92 -3.44 -3.77
N PHE A 102 -2.50 -2.28 -4.11
CA PHE A 102 -1.83 -0.99 -3.94
C PHE A 102 -1.68 -0.59 -2.47
N PHE A 103 -2.75 -0.72 -1.68
CA PHE A 103 -2.70 -0.34 -0.27
C PHE A 103 -1.65 -1.11 0.54
N PRO A 104 -1.55 -2.44 0.51
CA PRO A 104 -0.52 -3.15 1.26
C PRO A 104 0.90 -2.85 0.76
N ALA A 105 1.10 -2.57 -0.55
CA ALA A 105 2.39 -2.13 -1.06
C ALA A 105 2.77 -0.75 -0.49
N TRP A 106 1.85 0.21 -0.56
CA TRP A 106 2.03 1.55 -0.01
C TRP A 106 2.20 1.54 1.52
N PHE A 107 1.39 0.74 2.23
CA PHE A 107 1.48 0.56 3.68
C PHE A 107 2.88 0.08 4.11
N LEU A 108 3.42 -0.93 3.41
CA LEU A 108 4.76 -1.46 3.69
C LEU A 108 5.88 -0.51 3.28
N GLY A 109 5.66 0.36 2.30
CA GLY A 109 6.59 1.42 1.95
C GLY A 109 6.74 2.44 3.08
N ARG A 110 5.64 2.83 3.70
CA ARG A 110 5.60 3.76 4.83
C ARG A 110 5.96 3.11 6.17
N ASN A 111 5.68 1.81 6.30
CA ASN A 111 5.83 1.04 7.54
C ASN A 111 6.60 -0.28 7.27
N PRO A 112 7.88 -0.23 6.87
CA PRO A 112 8.57 -1.38 6.30
C PRO A 112 8.90 -2.50 7.30
N ASN A 113 8.73 -2.27 8.60
CA ASN A 113 8.91 -3.25 9.68
C ASN A 113 7.58 -3.91 10.13
N LYS A 114 6.46 -3.50 9.54
CA LYS A 114 5.12 -3.99 9.90
C LYS A 114 4.77 -5.29 9.19
N LYS A 115 3.78 -6.01 9.75
CA LYS A 115 3.34 -7.32 9.24
C LYS A 115 1.94 -7.20 8.64
N VAL A 116 1.82 -7.62 7.39
CA VAL A 116 0.56 -7.69 6.64
C VAL A 116 0.11 -9.14 6.52
N MET A 117 -1.11 -9.43 6.93
CA MET A 117 -1.77 -10.72 6.70
C MET A 117 -2.89 -10.52 5.67
N MET A 118 -2.78 -11.22 4.55
CA MET A 118 -3.78 -11.21 3.48
C MET A 118 -4.56 -12.52 3.48
N VAL A 119 -5.87 -12.43 3.58
CA VAL A 119 -6.79 -13.57 3.65
C VAL A 119 -7.79 -13.50 2.51
N SER A 120 -8.08 -14.63 1.89
CA SER A 120 -9.18 -14.80 0.93
C SER A 120 -9.85 -16.18 1.12
N HIS A 121 -10.93 -16.46 0.37
CA HIS A 121 -11.60 -17.76 0.44
C HIS A 121 -10.68 -18.93 0.06
N THR A 122 -9.70 -18.70 -0.84
CA THR A 122 -8.67 -19.71 -1.15
C THR A 122 -7.27 -19.16 -0.90
N THR A 123 -6.34 -20.08 -0.59
CA THR A 123 -4.92 -19.75 -0.47
C THR A 123 -4.35 -19.26 -1.80
N ASP A 124 -4.74 -19.85 -2.92
CA ASP A 124 -4.23 -19.48 -4.25
C ASP A 124 -4.55 -18.03 -4.61
N LEU A 125 -5.78 -17.57 -4.31
CA LEU A 125 -6.16 -16.18 -4.55
C LEU A 125 -5.38 -15.22 -3.65
N ALA A 126 -5.24 -15.54 -2.36
CA ALA A 126 -4.45 -14.75 -1.44
C ALA A 126 -2.97 -14.67 -1.86
N VAL A 127 -2.40 -15.79 -2.32
CA VAL A 127 -1.01 -15.88 -2.83
C VAL A 127 -0.85 -15.08 -4.12
N ASP A 128 -1.87 -15.03 -4.99
CA ASP A 128 -1.83 -14.19 -6.20
C ASP A 128 -1.74 -12.70 -5.86
N PHE A 129 -2.50 -12.23 -4.87
CA PHE A 129 -2.35 -10.88 -4.33
C PHE A 129 -0.94 -10.67 -3.77
N GLY A 130 -0.42 -11.59 -2.97
CA GLY A 130 0.93 -11.51 -2.40
C GLY A 130 2.02 -11.41 -3.46
N ARG A 131 1.88 -12.15 -4.58
CA ARG A 131 2.78 -12.06 -5.73
C ARG A 131 2.74 -10.69 -6.39
N LYS A 132 1.54 -10.12 -6.58
CA LYS A 132 1.36 -8.80 -7.19
C LYS A 132 1.98 -7.72 -6.32
N VAL A 133 1.72 -7.73 -5.01
CA VAL A 133 2.32 -6.78 -4.04
C VAL A 133 3.84 -6.89 -4.03
N ARG A 134 4.39 -8.12 -3.97
CA ARG A 134 5.82 -8.38 -4.02
C ARG A 134 6.47 -7.82 -5.29
N ASN A 135 5.82 -8.05 -6.43
CA ASN A 135 6.33 -7.57 -7.71
C ASN A 135 6.32 -6.04 -7.78
N LEU A 136 5.28 -5.37 -7.26
CA LEU A 136 5.22 -3.90 -7.16
C LEU A 136 6.41 -3.35 -6.35
N ILE A 137 6.69 -3.91 -5.18
CA ILE A 137 7.81 -3.47 -4.33
C ILE A 137 9.16 -3.59 -5.04
N SER A 138 9.28 -4.51 -5.99
CA SER A 138 10.51 -4.76 -6.74
C SER A 138 10.69 -3.85 -7.96
N THR A 139 9.74 -2.98 -8.29
CA THR A 139 9.82 -2.08 -9.45
C THR A 139 10.68 -0.85 -9.17
N ASN A 140 11.24 -0.26 -10.23
CA ASN A 140 11.99 1.00 -10.12
C ASN A 140 11.09 2.16 -9.69
N GLU A 141 9.84 2.17 -10.14
CA GLU A 141 8.81 3.14 -9.78
C GLU A 141 8.56 3.13 -8.27
N TYR A 142 8.41 1.95 -7.67
CA TYR A 142 8.26 1.84 -6.22
C TYR A 142 9.51 2.32 -5.48
N GLN A 143 10.70 1.93 -5.95
CA GLN A 143 11.97 2.32 -5.35
C GLN A 143 12.23 3.85 -5.46
N ALA A 144 11.67 4.51 -6.46
CA ALA A 144 11.76 5.97 -6.58
C ALA A 144 11.03 6.70 -5.42
N ILE A 145 9.98 6.09 -4.87
CA ILE A 145 9.20 6.66 -3.76
C ILE A 145 9.69 6.15 -2.40
N PHE A 146 10.06 4.86 -2.33
CA PHE A 146 10.52 4.19 -1.11
C PHE A 146 11.93 3.60 -1.29
N PRO A 147 12.97 4.44 -1.46
CA PRO A 147 14.31 4.01 -1.93
C PRO A 147 15.03 3.05 -0.97
N ASN A 148 14.63 3.02 0.30
CA ASN A 148 15.25 2.16 1.30
C ASN A 148 14.47 0.86 1.56
N VAL A 149 13.29 0.70 0.96
CA VAL A 149 12.42 -0.47 1.18
C VAL A 149 12.56 -1.45 0.03
N SER A 150 13.03 -2.64 0.33
CA SER A 150 13.21 -3.72 -0.64
C SER A 150 12.80 -5.06 -0.05
N LEU A 151 12.75 -6.09 -0.88
CA LEU A 151 12.56 -7.46 -0.41
C LEU A 151 13.84 -7.97 0.27
N ALA A 152 13.70 -8.74 1.34
CA ALA A 152 14.82 -9.47 1.92
C ALA A 152 15.39 -10.48 0.89
N VAL A 153 16.71 -10.68 0.94
CA VAL A 153 17.46 -11.44 -0.09
C VAL A 153 16.96 -12.89 -0.25
N ASP A 154 16.48 -13.49 0.82
CA ASP A 154 15.97 -14.88 0.87
C ASP A 154 14.45 -14.98 0.65
N SER A 155 13.76 -13.84 0.45
CA SER A 155 12.30 -13.76 0.33
C SER A 155 11.81 -14.01 -1.09
N LYS A 156 11.75 -15.29 -1.50
CA LYS A 156 11.37 -15.69 -2.88
C LYS A 156 9.94 -16.20 -3.03
N SER A 157 9.26 -16.60 -1.95
CA SER A 157 7.90 -17.15 -2.01
C SER A 157 6.87 -16.07 -2.38
N ALA A 158 5.85 -16.44 -3.17
CA ALA A 158 4.76 -15.51 -3.53
C ALA A 158 3.79 -15.27 -2.38
N GLY A 159 3.54 -16.28 -1.55
CA GLY A 159 2.59 -16.23 -0.44
C GLY A 159 3.19 -15.78 0.88
N ARG A 160 4.52 -15.73 0.98
CA ARG A 160 5.21 -15.27 2.19
C ARG A 160 6.57 -14.69 1.84
N TRP A 161 6.77 -13.45 2.20
CA TRP A 161 8.03 -12.74 1.98
C TRP A 161 8.24 -11.65 3.04
N ASN A 162 9.45 -11.19 3.15
CA ASN A 162 9.86 -10.19 4.12
C ASN A 162 10.45 -8.96 3.42
N THR A 163 10.32 -7.81 4.06
CA THR A 163 11.10 -6.62 3.71
C THR A 163 12.50 -6.70 4.33
N ASN A 164 13.43 -5.91 3.81
CA ASN A 164 14.76 -5.74 4.38
C ASN A 164 14.77 -5.10 5.78
N PHE A 165 13.63 -4.57 6.26
CA PHE A 165 13.43 -4.05 7.62
C PHE A 165 12.75 -5.07 8.55
N GLY A 166 12.58 -6.32 8.15
CA GLY A 166 11.97 -7.37 8.95
C GLY A 166 10.44 -7.34 8.99
N GLY A 167 9.79 -6.51 8.18
CA GLY A 167 8.36 -6.60 7.93
C GLY A 167 8.02 -7.90 7.20
N GLU A 168 6.79 -8.36 7.34
CA GLU A 168 6.33 -9.61 6.74
C GLU A 168 5.03 -9.41 5.95
N TYR A 169 4.93 -10.02 4.79
CA TYR A 169 3.67 -10.26 4.11
C TYR A 169 3.36 -11.76 4.14
N TYR A 170 2.18 -12.12 4.62
CA TYR A 170 1.72 -13.49 4.70
C TYR A 170 0.33 -13.63 4.10
N ALA A 171 0.20 -14.48 3.09
CA ALA A 171 -1.05 -14.78 2.40
C ALA A 171 -1.57 -16.18 2.76
N CYS A 172 -2.86 -16.28 3.06
CA CYS A 172 -3.49 -17.56 3.36
C CYS A 172 -4.99 -17.58 2.99
N GLY A 173 -5.53 -18.77 2.83
CA GLY A 173 -6.97 -18.98 2.70
C GLY A 173 -7.66 -19.08 4.06
N ILE A 174 -8.98 -18.88 4.07
CA ILE A 174 -9.85 -19.19 5.22
C ILE A 174 -9.61 -20.64 5.66
N GLY A 175 -9.57 -20.86 6.97
CA GLY A 175 -9.30 -22.19 7.54
C GLY A 175 -7.82 -22.54 7.71
N SER A 176 -6.89 -21.73 7.22
CA SER A 176 -5.46 -21.97 7.38
C SER A 176 -5.03 -21.88 8.84
N ALA A 177 -3.97 -22.64 9.21
CA ALA A 177 -3.38 -22.57 10.53
C ALA A 177 -2.58 -21.27 10.70
N LEU A 178 -2.89 -20.48 11.73
CA LEU A 178 -2.28 -19.18 12.01
C LEU A 178 -1.40 -19.16 13.27
N ALA A 179 -1.10 -20.33 13.82
CA ALA A 179 -0.28 -20.43 15.03
C ALA A 179 1.09 -19.77 14.83
N GLY A 180 1.53 -18.96 15.80
CA GLY A 180 2.80 -18.23 15.75
C GLY A 180 2.85 -17.06 14.77
N ARG A 181 1.73 -16.65 14.16
CA ARG A 181 1.65 -15.50 13.28
C ARG A 181 1.11 -14.28 14.02
N GLY A 182 1.62 -13.10 13.70
CA GLY A 182 1.09 -11.82 14.13
C GLY A 182 0.87 -10.92 12.91
N ALA A 183 -0.05 -9.96 13.01
CA ALA A 183 -0.31 -8.98 11.96
C ALA A 183 -0.51 -7.59 12.56
N ASP A 184 0.07 -6.57 11.92
CA ASP A 184 -0.23 -5.16 12.16
C ASP A 184 -1.37 -4.69 11.25
N LEU A 185 -1.51 -5.32 10.09
CA LEU A 185 -2.60 -5.09 9.14
C LEU A 185 -3.18 -6.45 8.70
N LEU A 186 -4.48 -6.66 8.95
CA LEU A 186 -5.24 -7.82 8.49
C LEU A 186 -6.18 -7.40 7.37
N LEU A 187 -5.94 -7.90 6.17
CA LEU A 187 -6.80 -7.72 5.01
C LEU A 187 -7.59 -9.01 4.74
N VAL A 188 -8.89 -8.89 4.58
CA VAL A 188 -9.76 -10.01 4.20
C VAL A 188 -10.52 -9.60 2.94
N ASP A 189 -10.18 -10.23 1.81
CA ASP A 189 -10.82 -9.95 0.52
C ASP A 189 -11.56 -11.20 0.03
N ASP A 190 -12.84 -11.00 -0.27
CA ASP A 190 -13.76 -12.03 -0.76
C ASP A 190 -13.66 -13.34 0.05
N PRO A 191 -14.08 -13.35 1.35
CA PRO A 191 -13.93 -14.50 2.24
C PRO A 191 -14.80 -15.70 1.87
N HIS A 192 -15.74 -15.53 0.97
CA HIS A 192 -16.66 -16.56 0.48
C HIS A 192 -16.63 -16.63 -1.04
N SER A 193 -16.80 -17.85 -1.59
CA SER A 193 -16.94 -18.04 -3.02
C SER A 193 -18.40 -17.86 -3.46
N GLU A 194 -18.60 -17.48 -4.72
CA GLU A 194 -19.95 -17.45 -5.33
C GLU A 194 -20.60 -18.84 -5.31
N GLN A 195 -19.81 -19.92 -5.43
CA GLN A 195 -20.29 -21.28 -5.41
C GLN A 195 -20.88 -21.67 -4.04
N ASP A 196 -20.31 -21.18 -2.93
CA ASP A 196 -20.86 -21.43 -1.59
C ASP A 196 -22.25 -20.81 -1.45
N VAL A 197 -22.44 -19.61 -2.04
CA VAL A 197 -23.75 -18.95 -2.05
C VAL A 197 -24.76 -19.72 -2.91
N ILE A 198 -24.38 -20.09 -4.14
CA ILE A 198 -25.24 -20.80 -5.11
C ILE A 198 -25.67 -22.16 -4.55
N ASN A 199 -24.76 -22.87 -3.90
CA ASN A 199 -25.01 -24.22 -3.35
C ASN A 199 -25.74 -24.18 -1.99
N GLY A 200 -26.05 -23.01 -1.43
CA GLY A 200 -26.70 -22.86 -0.12
C GLY A 200 -25.85 -23.41 1.02
N ASN A 201 -24.53 -23.34 0.91
CA ASN A 201 -23.60 -23.95 1.86
C ASN A 201 -23.36 -23.04 3.07
N PHE A 202 -24.44 -22.73 3.82
CA PHE A 202 -24.43 -21.77 4.93
C PHE A 202 -23.44 -22.14 6.05
N SER A 203 -23.18 -23.45 6.26
CA SER A 203 -22.20 -23.89 7.26
C SER A 203 -20.77 -23.41 6.95
N THR A 204 -20.46 -23.15 5.70
CA THR A 204 -19.16 -22.58 5.28
C THR A 204 -19.02 -21.14 5.78
N PHE A 205 -20.09 -20.35 5.76
CA PHE A 205 -20.08 -18.98 6.26
C PHE A 205 -19.86 -18.92 7.78
N GLU A 206 -20.53 -19.79 8.52
CA GLU A 206 -20.36 -19.89 9.97
C GLU A 206 -18.92 -20.29 10.33
N LYS A 207 -18.38 -21.32 9.69
CA LYS A 207 -16.98 -21.75 9.88
C LYS A 207 -15.97 -20.66 9.51
N ALA A 208 -16.20 -19.91 8.44
CA ALA A 208 -15.35 -18.78 8.06
C ALA A 208 -15.39 -17.67 9.12
N TYR A 209 -16.57 -17.36 9.65
CA TYR A 209 -16.74 -16.38 10.70
C TYR A 209 -16.10 -16.81 12.04
N GLU A 210 -16.26 -18.08 12.41
CA GLU A 210 -15.59 -18.66 13.59
C GLU A 210 -14.07 -18.59 13.44
N TRP A 211 -13.54 -19.02 12.30
CA TRP A 211 -12.12 -18.97 12.00
C TRP A 211 -11.59 -17.51 12.03
N PHE A 212 -12.33 -16.58 11.48
CA PHE A 212 -11.98 -15.14 11.55
C PHE A 212 -11.98 -14.67 13.00
N THR A 213 -13.02 -14.97 13.77
CA THR A 213 -13.22 -14.46 15.13
C THR A 213 -12.21 -15.03 16.11
N PHE A 214 -12.00 -16.35 16.09
CA PHE A 214 -11.14 -17.05 17.04
C PHE A 214 -9.71 -17.26 16.52
N GLY A 215 -9.52 -17.23 15.21
CA GLY A 215 -8.24 -17.40 14.55
C GLY A 215 -7.61 -16.09 14.12
N ALA A 216 -8.06 -15.54 12.98
CA ALA A 216 -7.37 -14.43 12.31
C ALA A 216 -7.36 -13.14 13.13
N ARG A 217 -8.50 -12.72 13.66
CA ARG A 217 -8.60 -11.49 14.45
C ARG A 217 -7.73 -11.50 15.71
N THR A 218 -7.55 -12.69 16.34
CA THR A 218 -6.70 -12.82 17.52
C THR A 218 -5.19 -12.71 17.20
N ARG A 219 -4.82 -12.64 15.92
CA ARG A 219 -3.43 -12.45 15.46
C ARG A 219 -3.05 -10.99 15.35
N LEU A 220 -4.00 -10.08 15.46
CA LEU A 220 -3.66 -8.65 15.46
C LEU A 220 -2.75 -8.32 16.63
N MET A 221 -1.64 -7.68 16.33
CA MET A 221 -0.71 -7.14 17.31
C MET A 221 -1.34 -5.94 18.03
N PRO A 222 -0.83 -5.52 19.21
CA PRO A 222 -1.28 -4.26 19.82
C PRO A 222 -1.19 -3.10 18.83
N GLY A 223 -2.33 -2.40 18.61
CA GLY A 223 -2.46 -1.37 17.58
C GLY A 223 -2.61 -1.90 16.16
N GLY A 224 -2.72 -3.20 15.96
CA GLY A 224 -3.02 -3.83 14.66
C GLY A 224 -4.47 -3.62 14.22
N ARG A 225 -4.68 -3.56 12.91
CA ARG A 225 -5.93 -3.15 12.27
C ARG A 225 -6.34 -4.09 11.16
#